data_26638ed5335f05e48737397cc58f73cb
#
_entry.id   26638ed5335f05e48737397cc58f73cb
#
_cell.length_a   1.000
_cell.length_b   1.000
_cell.length_c   1.000
_cell.angle_alpha   90.00
_cell.angle_beta   90.00
_cell.angle_gamma   90.00
#
_symmetry.space_group_name_H-M   'P 1'
#
loop_
_entity.id
_entity.type
_entity.pdbx_description
1 polymer ?
#
loop_
_entity_poly.entity_id
_entity_poly.type
_entity_poly.pdbx_seq_one_letter_code
_entity_poly.pdbx_strand_id
1 'polypeptide(L)'
;MRGAASLAAALTLLAPAVAGASREPAALAIAAWPARVVLTAPGRATIHVENPGVDPVVIDAAPSGYRLDLHGRPRLGAAGALAARVRVHPYRIALAGRSAVELTVTATRAAAARPGDHALVVLLTTRLPTGRALLAHLRIGVVVVLRVPGTVVRRLAVSGLRVERHRRQVLFEVSVANRGNVDEWLARRRLELRLVGHGRVLARLHGEPRRLLARTRGLVEARYAGRIRGPLTVVVTLTGPRPGVKVLRRAFQVRL
;
A
#
# COMPACT_ATOMS: atom_id res chain seq x y z
N MET A 1 76.23 -13.44 55.94
CA MET A 1 75.09 -13.40 56.87
C MET A 1 73.82 -13.43 56.01
N ARG A 2 72.93 -14.32 56.37
CA ARG A 2 71.89 -14.87 55.51
C ARG A 2 70.65 -13.91 55.46
N GLY A 3 70.21 -13.57 54.30
CA GLY A 3 68.95 -12.82 54.07
C GLY A 3 67.91 -13.73 53.47
N ALA A 4 66.81 -13.92 54.17
CA ALA A 4 65.70 -14.75 53.76
C ALA A 4 64.78 -13.98 52.72
N ALA A 5 64.53 -14.65 51.63
CA ALA A 5 63.57 -14.19 50.62
C ALA A 5 62.15 -14.73 50.91
N SER A 6 61.18 -13.87 51.14
CA SER A 6 59.78 -14.25 51.29
C SER A 6 59.10 -14.25 49.89
N LEU A 7 58.62 -15.43 49.48
CA LEU A 7 57.72 -15.58 48.31
C LEU A 7 56.31 -15.28 48.74
N ALA A 8 55.71 -14.23 48.14
CA ALA A 8 54.30 -13.98 48.22
C ALA A 8 53.58 -14.62 47.03
N ALA A 9 52.76 -15.64 47.26
CA ALA A 9 51.93 -16.27 46.24
C ALA A 9 50.64 -15.44 46.04
N ALA A 10 50.48 -14.84 44.87
CA ALA A 10 49.26 -14.17 44.48
C ALA A 10 48.26 -15.20 43.92
N LEU A 11 47.19 -15.43 44.64
CA LEU A 11 46.07 -16.28 44.22
C LEU A 11 45.12 -15.45 43.35
N THR A 12 45.17 -15.65 42.01
CA THR A 12 44.26 -14.98 41.07
C THR A 12 42.97 -15.79 40.99
N LEU A 13 41.89 -15.29 41.60
CA LEU A 13 40.53 -15.82 41.41
C LEU A 13 40.03 -15.45 40.01
N LEU A 14 39.97 -16.41 39.08
CA LEU A 14 39.21 -16.29 37.86
C LEU A 14 37.71 -16.45 38.19
N ALA A 15 36.96 -15.35 38.17
CA ALA A 15 35.51 -15.39 38.15
C ALA A 15 35.02 -15.78 36.74
N PRO A 16 34.15 -16.79 36.58
CA PRO A 16 33.54 -17.07 35.29
C PRO A 16 32.63 -15.92 34.90
N ALA A 17 32.96 -15.22 33.82
CA ALA A 17 32.07 -14.26 33.17
C ALA A 17 30.86 -15.04 32.62
N VAL A 18 29.74 -14.99 33.31
CA VAL A 18 28.46 -15.41 32.76
C VAL A 18 28.11 -14.41 31.66
N ALA A 19 28.42 -14.77 30.41
CA ALA A 19 27.94 -14.07 29.24
C ALA A 19 26.42 -14.26 29.20
N GLY A 20 25.72 -13.31 29.78
CA GLY A 20 24.28 -13.15 29.61
C GLY A 20 24.06 -12.85 28.13
N ALA A 21 23.71 -13.86 27.36
CA ALA A 21 23.20 -13.67 26.00
C ALA A 21 21.96 -12.78 26.09
N SER A 22 22.15 -11.50 25.82
CA SER A 22 21.04 -10.56 25.61
C SER A 22 20.23 -11.11 24.45
N ARG A 23 19.14 -11.80 24.76
CA ARG A 23 18.17 -12.22 23.76
C ARG A 23 17.62 -10.92 23.15
N GLU A 24 18.03 -10.58 21.94
CA GLU A 24 17.34 -9.54 21.18
C GLU A 24 15.86 -9.83 21.23
N PRO A 25 15.02 -8.82 21.53
CA PRO A 25 13.58 -9.02 21.56
C PRO A 25 13.17 -9.56 20.19
N ALA A 26 12.61 -10.77 20.18
CA ALA A 26 12.19 -11.42 18.97
C ALA A 26 11.22 -10.50 18.23
N ALA A 27 11.67 -9.97 17.08
CA ALA A 27 10.87 -9.09 16.27
C ALA A 27 9.69 -9.89 15.72
N LEU A 28 8.47 -9.52 16.12
CA LEU A 28 7.26 -10.09 15.55
C LEU A 28 7.22 -9.71 14.05
N ALA A 29 7.36 -10.70 13.18
CA ALA A 29 7.38 -10.49 11.75
C ALA A 29 6.39 -11.43 11.06
N ILE A 30 5.61 -10.90 10.12
CA ILE A 30 4.85 -11.69 9.15
C ILE A 30 5.04 -11.08 7.77
N ALA A 31 5.07 -11.92 6.74
CA ALA A 31 5.06 -11.51 5.35
C ALA A 31 3.88 -12.17 4.63
N ALA A 32 3.36 -11.50 3.59
CA ALA A 32 2.29 -12.06 2.77
C ALA A 32 2.45 -11.62 1.32
N TRP A 33 2.24 -12.54 0.38
CA TRP A 33 2.27 -12.26 -1.05
C TRP A 33 1.27 -13.12 -1.84
N PRO A 34 0.82 -12.65 -2.99
CA PRO A 34 1.08 -11.31 -3.53
C PRO A 34 0.35 -10.24 -2.71
N ALA A 35 0.87 -9.01 -2.70
CA ALA A 35 0.22 -7.89 -2.00
C ALA A 35 -1.18 -7.53 -2.55
N ARG A 36 -1.49 -8.04 -3.75
CA ARG A 36 -2.78 -7.84 -4.43
C ARG A 36 -3.13 -9.03 -5.29
N VAL A 37 -4.37 -9.51 -5.15
CA VAL A 37 -4.97 -10.53 -6.00
C VAL A 37 -6.21 -10.00 -6.71
N VAL A 38 -6.47 -10.50 -7.92
CA VAL A 38 -7.73 -10.26 -8.64
C VAL A 38 -8.48 -11.57 -8.69
N LEU A 39 -9.70 -11.58 -8.17
CA LEU A 39 -10.53 -12.75 -8.03
C LEU A 39 -11.84 -12.54 -8.81
N THR A 40 -12.04 -13.29 -9.88
CA THR A 40 -13.31 -13.26 -10.63
C THR A 40 -14.35 -14.10 -9.90
N ALA A 41 -15.51 -13.56 -9.64
CA ALA A 41 -16.60 -14.25 -8.94
C ALA A 41 -17.50 -15.04 -9.92
N PRO A 42 -17.77 -16.35 -9.64
CA PRO A 42 -17.21 -17.18 -8.59
C PRO A 42 -15.77 -17.59 -8.89
N GLY A 43 -14.96 -17.80 -7.85
CA GLY A 43 -13.57 -18.19 -8.05
C GLY A 43 -12.76 -18.28 -6.76
N ARG A 44 -11.48 -18.61 -6.93
CA ARG A 44 -10.52 -18.73 -5.83
C ARG A 44 -9.18 -18.12 -6.20
N ALA A 45 -8.42 -17.72 -5.18
CA ALA A 45 -7.02 -17.28 -5.29
C ALA A 45 -6.26 -17.70 -4.05
N THR A 46 -4.94 -17.78 -4.14
CA THR A 46 -4.05 -18.14 -3.04
C THR A 46 -3.29 -16.92 -2.56
N ILE A 47 -3.10 -16.84 -1.25
CA ILE A 47 -2.22 -15.90 -0.57
C ILE A 47 -1.22 -16.74 0.23
N HIS A 48 0.07 -16.51 0.01
CA HIS A 48 1.13 -17.11 0.81
C HIS A 48 1.40 -16.22 2.02
N VAL A 49 1.51 -16.83 3.18
CA VAL A 49 1.81 -16.14 4.44
C VAL A 49 3.01 -16.82 5.08
N GLU A 50 3.99 -16.02 5.46
CA GLU A 50 5.25 -16.48 6.05
C GLU A 50 5.47 -15.82 7.41
N ASN A 51 6.03 -16.57 8.32
CA ASN A 51 6.63 -16.09 9.55
C ASN A 51 8.17 -16.16 9.42
N PRO A 52 8.85 -15.08 9.03
CA PRO A 52 10.30 -15.07 8.93
C PRO A 52 10.98 -15.02 10.32
N GLY A 53 10.24 -14.75 11.39
CA GLY A 53 10.73 -14.78 12.76
C GLY A 53 11.02 -16.19 13.27
N VAL A 54 11.63 -16.28 14.44
CA VAL A 54 11.96 -17.56 15.08
C VAL A 54 10.85 -18.06 16.02
N ASP A 55 10.05 -17.14 16.57
CA ASP A 55 8.97 -17.47 17.48
C ASP A 55 7.68 -17.83 16.73
N PRO A 56 6.90 -18.79 17.23
CA PRO A 56 5.60 -19.11 16.64
C PRO A 56 4.63 -17.93 16.77
N VAL A 57 3.73 -17.77 15.79
CA VAL A 57 2.72 -16.72 15.76
C VAL A 57 1.36 -17.29 15.42
N VAL A 58 0.32 -16.80 16.07
CA VAL A 58 -1.08 -17.07 15.67
C VAL A 58 -1.60 -15.88 14.86
N ILE A 59 -2.16 -16.16 13.70
CA ILE A 59 -2.66 -15.17 12.76
C ILE A 59 -4.15 -15.41 12.52
N ASP A 60 -4.96 -14.37 12.70
CA ASP A 60 -6.35 -14.36 12.24
C ASP A 60 -6.43 -13.69 10.87
N ALA A 61 -7.09 -14.33 9.92
CA ALA A 61 -7.30 -13.82 8.56
C ALA A 61 -8.79 -13.53 8.33
N ALA A 62 -9.12 -12.26 8.03
CA ALA A 62 -10.50 -11.85 7.83
C ALA A 62 -10.65 -10.84 6.69
N PRO A 63 -11.71 -10.94 5.86
CA PRO A 63 -12.02 -9.92 4.86
C PRO A 63 -12.56 -8.65 5.54
N SER A 64 -12.16 -7.49 5.04
CA SER A 64 -12.57 -6.17 5.51
C SER A 64 -12.79 -5.21 4.35
N GLY A 65 -13.49 -4.11 4.60
CA GLY A 65 -13.67 -3.05 3.62
C GLY A 65 -12.35 -2.34 3.32
N TYR A 66 -12.15 -1.96 2.05
CA TYR A 66 -10.96 -1.29 1.57
C TYR A 66 -11.30 -0.13 0.65
N ARG A 67 -10.71 1.00 0.91
CA ARG A 67 -10.79 2.19 0.05
C ARG A 67 -9.45 2.92 0.05
N LEU A 68 -9.27 3.79 -0.93
CA LEU A 68 -8.17 4.74 -0.97
C LEU A 68 -8.72 6.15 -0.65
N ASP A 69 -7.99 6.93 0.14
CA ASP A 69 -8.28 8.36 0.25
C ASP A 69 -7.85 9.11 -1.02
N LEU A 70 -8.05 10.42 -1.07
CA LEU A 70 -7.71 11.22 -2.24
C LEU A 70 -6.21 11.16 -2.59
N HIS A 71 -5.34 10.97 -1.60
CA HIS A 71 -3.91 10.83 -1.79
C HIS A 71 -3.46 9.38 -2.04
N GLY A 72 -4.41 8.42 -2.14
CA GLY A 72 -4.15 7.00 -2.39
C GLY A 72 -3.64 6.23 -1.17
N ARG A 73 -3.80 6.77 0.02
CA ARG A 73 -3.49 6.06 1.25
C ARG A 73 -4.59 5.06 1.56
N PRO A 74 -4.24 3.82 1.94
CA PRO A 74 -5.20 2.81 2.34
C PRO A 74 -6.06 3.26 3.53
N ARG A 75 -7.35 3.01 3.44
CA ARG A 75 -8.31 3.19 4.52
C ARG A 75 -9.12 1.90 4.67
N LEU A 76 -9.07 1.36 5.86
CA LEU A 76 -9.88 0.22 6.23
C LEU A 76 -11.31 0.68 6.58
N GLY A 77 -12.27 -0.16 6.34
CA GLY A 77 -13.67 0.09 6.67
C GLY A 77 -14.37 -1.16 7.16
N ALA A 78 -15.62 -1.03 7.54
CA ALA A 78 -16.43 -2.17 7.91
C ALA A 78 -16.52 -3.17 6.73
N ALA A 79 -16.60 -4.45 7.06
CA ALA A 79 -16.90 -5.50 6.11
C ALA A 79 -18.31 -5.27 5.56
N GLY A 80 -18.42 -4.72 4.35
CA GLY A 80 -19.71 -4.53 3.68
C GLY A 80 -20.24 -5.85 3.10
N ALA A 81 -21.43 -5.82 2.50
CA ALA A 81 -22.10 -7.00 1.93
C ALA A 81 -21.23 -7.82 0.95
N LEU A 82 -20.28 -7.17 0.26
CA LEU A 82 -19.35 -7.87 -0.63
C LEU A 82 -18.26 -8.63 0.13
N ALA A 83 -17.81 -8.15 1.27
CA ALA A 83 -16.84 -8.86 2.09
C ALA A 83 -17.44 -10.16 2.65
N ALA A 84 -18.75 -10.18 2.94
CA ALA A 84 -19.47 -11.40 3.34
C ALA A 84 -19.51 -12.49 2.24
N ARG A 85 -19.25 -12.12 0.98
CA ARG A 85 -19.16 -13.05 -0.16
C ARG A 85 -17.77 -13.62 -0.38
N VAL A 86 -16.79 -13.12 0.38
CA VAL A 86 -15.40 -13.57 0.33
C VAL A 86 -15.09 -14.34 1.61
N ARG A 87 -14.59 -15.55 1.46
CA ARG A 87 -14.15 -16.40 2.58
C ARG A 87 -12.66 -16.64 2.46
N VAL A 88 -12.01 -16.74 3.60
CA VAL A 88 -10.57 -17.04 3.72
C VAL A 88 -10.44 -18.33 4.52
N HIS A 89 -9.67 -19.27 3.99
CA HIS A 89 -9.44 -20.55 4.66
C HIS A 89 -7.96 -20.94 4.57
N PRO A 90 -7.36 -21.35 5.69
CA PRO A 90 -7.87 -21.25 7.05
C PRO A 90 -7.99 -19.79 7.52
N TYR A 91 -8.99 -19.50 8.37
CA TYR A 91 -9.19 -18.15 8.91
C TYR A 91 -8.33 -17.87 10.16
N ARG A 92 -7.82 -18.94 10.76
CA ARG A 92 -6.87 -18.90 11.89
C ARG A 92 -5.75 -19.88 11.65
N ILE A 93 -4.52 -19.43 11.89
CA ILE A 93 -3.31 -20.17 11.59
C ILE A 93 -2.38 -20.05 12.78
N ALA A 94 -1.89 -21.20 13.27
CA ALA A 94 -0.72 -21.25 14.13
C ALA A 94 0.49 -21.53 13.22
N LEU A 95 1.36 -20.56 13.08
CA LEU A 95 2.51 -20.62 12.17
C LEU A 95 3.80 -20.67 12.99
N ALA A 96 4.54 -21.76 12.86
CA ALA A 96 5.84 -21.91 13.52
C ALA A 96 6.83 -20.85 13.01
N GLY A 97 7.91 -20.62 13.77
CA GLY A 97 9.00 -19.78 13.29
C GLY A 97 9.61 -20.32 12.00
N ARG A 98 9.98 -19.44 11.08
CA ARG A 98 10.58 -19.75 9.78
C ARG A 98 9.75 -20.72 8.92
N SER A 99 8.42 -20.60 9.00
CA SER A 99 7.49 -21.43 8.24
C SER A 99 6.52 -20.59 7.43
N ALA A 100 5.91 -21.21 6.42
CA ALA A 100 4.95 -20.59 5.54
C ALA A 100 3.70 -21.46 5.39
N VAL A 101 2.57 -20.82 5.03
CA VAL A 101 1.30 -21.49 4.75
C VAL A 101 0.58 -20.78 3.62
N GLU A 102 -0.28 -21.50 2.94
CA GLU A 102 -1.17 -20.96 1.93
C GLU A 102 -2.56 -20.72 2.48
N LEU A 103 -3.10 -19.53 2.21
CA LEU A 103 -4.49 -19.20 2.44
C LEU A 103 -5.25 -19.20 1.12
N THR A 104 -6.36 -19.90 1.09
CA THR A 104 -7.29 -19.86 -0.04
C THR A 104 -8.35 -18.78 0.21
N VAL A 105 -8.43 -17.83 -0.70
CA VAL A 105 -9.49 -16.83 -0.74
C VAL A 105 -10.51 -17.26 -1.78
N THR A 106 -11.76 -17.48 -1.37
CA THR A 106 -12.86 -17.88 -2.26
C THR A 106 -13.90 -16.78 -2.34
N ALA A 107 -14.45 -16.58 -3.52
CA ALA A 107 -15.60 -15.71 -3.73
C ALA A 107 -16.77 -16.50 -4.29
N THR A 108 -17.94 -16.34 -3.68
CA THR A 108 -19.18 -16.88 -4.19
C THR A 108 -19.80 -15.95 -5.23
N ARG A 109 -20.78 -16.46 -6.00
CA ARG A 109 -21.50 -15.62 -6.98
C ARG A 109 -22.16 -14.43 -6.27
N ALA A 110 -21.91 -13.24 -6.81
CA ALA A 110 -22.47 -11.99 -6.28
C ALA A 110 -23.61 -11.49 -7.19
N ALA A 111 -24.70 -12.25 -7.28
CA ALA A 111 -25.79 -12.02 -8.22
C ALA A 111 -26.39 -10.59 -8.16
N ALA A 112 -26.40 -9.97 -7.00
CA ALA A 112 -26.89 -8.59 -6.80
C ALA A 112 -25.79 -7.52 -6.90
N ALA A 113 -24.52 -7.90 -7.13
CA ALA A 113 -23.44 -6.93 -7.21
C ALA A 113 -23.33 -6.35 -8.63
N ARG A 114 -23.08 -5.05 -8.71
CA ARG A 114 -22.84 -4.36 -9.99
C ARG A 114 -21.61 -4.91 -10.67
N PRO A 115 -21.62 -5.11 -12.01
CA PRO A 115 -20.44 -5.52 -12.76
C PRO A 115 -19.23 -4.60 -12.54
N GLY A 116 -18.03 -5.20 -12.55
CA GLY A 116 -16.75 -4.51 -12.43
C GLY A 116 -15.94 -4.90 -11.20
N ASP A 117 -14.96 -4.08 -10.88
CA ASP A 117 -14.01 -4.30 -9.79
C ASP A 117 -14.54 -3.73 -8.47
N HIS A 118 -14.43 -4.51 -7.41
CA HIS A 118 -14.75 -4.14 -6.04
C HIS A 118 -13.56 -4.48 -5.15
N ALA A 119 -12.97 -3.45 -4.56
CA ALA A 119 -11.80 -3.63 -3.71
C ALA A 119 -12.22 -3.96 -2.27
N LEU A 120 -11.57 -4.95 -1.70
CA LEU A 120 -11.59 -5.31 -0.29
C LEU A 120 -10.17 -5.70 0.14
N VAL A 121 -9.96 -5.98 1.40
CA VAL A 121 -8.67 -6.41 1.94
C VAL A 121 -8.86 -7.64 2.81
N VAL A 122 -7.99 -8.62 2.69
CA VAL A 122 -7.81 -9.66 3.69
C VAL A 122 -6.80 -9.14 4.71
N LEU A 123 -7.26 -8.93 5.93
CA LEU A 123 -6.42 -8.52 7.05
C LEU A 123 -5.87 -9.75 7.75
N LEU A 124 -4.57 -9.81 7.88
CA LEU A 124 -3.83 -10.78 8.66
C LEU A 124 -3.42 -10.07 9.96
N THR A 125 -3.98 -10.49 11.07
CA THR A 125 -3.75 -9.87 12.38
C THR A 125 -3.08 -10.90 13.29
N THR A 126 -1.92 -10.55 13.84
CA THR A 126 -1.25 -11.43 14.82
C THR A 126 -1.96 -11.36 16.16
N ARG A 127 -2.07 -12.52 16.80
CA ARG A 127 -2.38 -12.62 18.23
C ARG A 127 -1.09 -12.85 19.00
N LEU A 128 -0.88 -12.06 20.04
CA LEU A 128 0.21 -12.30 20.96
C LEU A 128 -0.17 -13.41 21.94
N PRO A 129 0.80 -14.25 22.36
CA PRO A 129 0.62 -15.15 23.48
C PRO A 129 0.27 -14.32 24.74
N THR A 130 -0.70 -14.79 25.52
CA THR A 130 -1.02 -14.23 26.84
C THR A 130 0.20 -14.23 27.73
N GLY A 131 0.51 -13.13 28.40
CA GLY A 131 1.58 -13.03 29.40
C GLY A 131 2.82 -12.21 29.02
N ARG A 132 2.89 -11.61 27.81
CA ARG A 132 3.95 -10.66 27.45
C ARG A 132 3.52 -9.21 27.69
N ALA A 133 4.40 -8.43 28.34
CA ALA A 133 4.14 -7.03 28.69
C ALA A 133 3.98 -6.07 27.49
N LEU A 134 4.41 -6.46 26.30
CA LEU A 134 4.30 -5.64 25.08
C LEU A 134 3.17 -6.14 24.18
N LEU A 135 2.09 -5.37 24.11
CA LEU A 135 0.89 -5.66 23.28
C LEU A 135 1.04 -5.06 21.86
N ALA A 136 2.04 -5.48 21.10
CA ALA A 136 2.15 -5.07 19.71
C ALA A 136 1.32 -6.00 18.81
N HIS A 137 0.30 -5.46 18.14
CA HIS A 137 -0.45 -6.18 17.10
C HIS A 137 0.10 -5.80 15.74
N LEU A 138 0.66 -6.77 15.02
CA LEU A 138 1.03 -6.57 13.63
C LEU A 138 -0.17 -6.87 12.73
N ARG A 139 -0.46 -5.97 11.80
CA ARG A 139 -1.51 -6.14 10.79
C ARG A 139 -0.93 -5.97 9.41
N ILE A 140 -1.14 -6.95 8.55
CA ILE A 140 -0.83 -6.89 7.12
C ILE A 140 -2.11 -7.02 6.34
N GLY A 141 -2.23 -6.25 5.25
CA GLY A 141 -3.38 -6.30 4.36
C GLY A 141 -2.99 -6.79 2.97
N VAL A 142 -3.64 -7.84 2.49
CA VAL A 142 -3.59 -8.24 1.08
C VAL A 142 -4.83 -7.70 0.39
N VAL A 143 -4.63 -6.84 -0.61
CA VAL A 143 -5.75 -6.26 -1.37
C VAL A 143 -6.36 -7.32 -2.28
N VAL A 144 -7.65 -7.57 -2.14
CA VAL A 144 -8.42 -8.46 -3.00
C VAL A 144 -9.35 -7.63 -3.87
N VAL A 145 -9.21 -7.73 -5.18
CA VAL A 145 -10.14 -7.12 -6.13
C VAL A 145 -11.10 -8.18 -6.61
N LEU A 146 -12.30 -8.13 -6.10
CA LEU A 146 -13.39 -8.99 -6.56
C LEU A 146 -13.93 -8.43 -7.88
N ARG A 147 -13.70 -9.15 -8.97
CA ARG A 147 -14.24 -8.83 -10.28
C ARG A 147 -15.58 -9.53 -10.49
N VAL A 148 -16.64 -8.74 -10.55
CA VAL A 148 -17.97 -9.23 -10.91
C VAL A 148 -18.09 -9.20 -12.43
N PRO A 149 -18.41 -10.34 -13.09
CA PRO A 149 -18.58 -10.41 -14.54
C PRO A 149 -19.63 -9.45 -15.07
N GLY A 150 -19.45 -8.99 -16.32
CA GLY A 150 -20.33 -8.09 -17.04
C GLY A 150 -19.58 -7.07 -17.86
N THR A 151 -20.28 -6.09 -18.41
CA THR A 151 -19.70 -5.07 -19.29
C THR A 151 -18.63 -4.23 -18.58
N VAL A 152 -17.42 -4.20 -19.14
CA VAL A 152 -16.30 -3.39 -18.66
C VAL A 152 -16.40 -1.98 -19.21
N VAL A 153 -16.49 -1.00 -18.32
CA VAL A 153 -16.51 0.44 -18.66
C VAL A 153 -15.24 1.08 -18.10
N ARG A 154 -14.42 1.65 -18.99
CA ARG A 154 -13.25 2.46 -18.64
C ARG A 154 -13.52 3.92 -18.96
N ARG A 155 -13.62 4.76 -17.92
CA ARG A 155 -13.92 6.18 -18.09
C ARG A 155 -13.21 7.00 -17.02
N LEU A 156 -12.18 7.71 -17.45
CA LEU A 156 -11.49 8.69 -16.60
C LEU A 156 -11.95 10.10 -16.94
N ALA A 157 -11.86 11.01 -15.99
CA ALA A 157 -12.12 12.43 -16.16
C ALA A 157 -11.16 13.26 -15.31
N VAL A 158 -10.65 14.36 -15.86
CA VAL A 158 -9.94 15.38 -15.08
C VAL A 158 -10.98 16.38 -14.59
N SER A 159 -11.14 16.52 -13.27
CA SER A 159 -12.20 17.34 -12.65
C SER A 159 -11.69 18.66 -12.08
N GLY A 160 -10.41 18.78 -11.74
CA GLY A 160 -9.85 19.99 -11.14
C GLY A 160 -8.33 19.98 -11.10
N LEU A 161 -7.78 21.15 -10.79
CA LEU A 161 -6.37 21.38 -10.52
C LEU A 161 -6.27 22.29 -9.30
N ARG A 162 -5.48 21.88 -8.32
CA ARG A 162 -5.03 22.71 -7.19
C ARG A 162 -3.54 22.93 -7.32
N VAL A 163 -3.06 24.11 -6.95
CA VAL A 163 -1.64 24.44 -7.01
C VAL A 163 -1.23 25.01 -5.66
N GLU A 164 -0.18 24.43 -5.09
CA GLU A 164 0.41 24.88 -3.83
C GLU A 164 1.85 25.31 -4.04
N ARG A 165 2.20 26.46 -3.47
CA ARG A 165 3.56 26.99 -3.51
C ARG A 165 4.30 26.65 -2.23
N HIS A 166 5.46 26.06 -2.40
CA HIS A 166 6.45 25.88 -1.35
C HIS A 166 7.70 26.71 -1.67
N ARG A 167 8.55 26.95 -0.68
CA ARG A 167 9.73 27.85 -0.83
C ARG A 167 10.58 27.55 -2.07
N ARG A 168 10.76 26.29 -2.45
CA ARG A 168 11.63 25.83 -3.54
C ARG A 168 10.95 25.01 -4.62
N GLN A 169 9.65 24.79 -4.50
CA GLN A 169 8.90 23.96 -5.43
C GLN A 169 7.45 24.42 -5.53
N VAL A 170 6.82 24.05 -6.64
CA VAL A 170 5.38 24.21 -6.85
C VAL A 170 4.79 22.81 -7.00
N LEU A 171 3.79 22.49 -6.18
CA LEU A 171 3.03 21.24 -6.22
C LEU A 171 1.74 21.45 -7.01
N PHE A 172 1.52 20.62 -8.01
CA PHE A 172 0.31 20.57 -8.81
C PHE A 172 -0.46 19.29 -8.44
N GLU A 173 -1.68 19.42 -7.95
CA GLU A 173 -2.57 18.32 -7.61
C GLU A 173 -3.72 18.27 -8.63
N VAL A 174 -3.67 17.27 -9.50
CA VAL A 174 -4.72 17.06 -10.51
C VAL A 174 -5.77 16.10 -9.96
N SER A 175 -7.01 16.58 -9.84
CA SER A 175 -8.13 15.73 -9.45
C SER A 175 -8.58 14.88 -10.65
N VAL A 176 -8.43 13.55 -10.52
CA VAL A 176 -8.83 12.58 -11.54
C VAL A 176 -9.91 11.67 -10.98
N ALA A 177 -11.04 11.58 -11.69
CA ALA A 177 -12.14 10.68 -11.35
C ALA A 177 -12.11 9.45 -12.25
N ASN A 178 -12.16 8.26 -11.66
CA ASN A 178 -12.47 7.02 -12.35
C ASN A 178 -13.99 6.80 -12.32
N ARG A 179 -14.66 7.16 -13.41
CA ARG A 179 -16.10 6.96 -13.61
C ARG A 179 -16.44 5.60 -14.23
N GLY A 180 -15.40 4.78 -14.49
CA GLY A 180 -15.53 3.42 -14.97
C GLY A 180 -15.85 2.45 -13.84
N ASN A 181 -16.03 1.19 -14.19
CA ASN A 181 -16.32 0.12 -13.25
C ASN A 181 -15.15 -0.85 -13.00
N VAL A 182 -13.98 -0.52 -13.52
CA VAL A 182 -12.73 -1.26 -13.26
C VAL A 182 -11.66 -0.34 -12.69
N ASP A 183 -10.76 -0.90 -11.91
CA ASP A 183 -9.60 -0.18 -11.37
C ASP A 183 -8.69 0.32 -12.48
N GLU A 184 -8.18 1.52 -12.31
CA GLU A 184 -7.22 2.14 -13.23
C GLU A 184 -5.88 2.38 -12.56
N TRP A 185 -4.81 2.00 -13.24
CA TRP A 185 -3.46 2.36 -12.87
C TRP A 185 -2.97 3.51 -13.74
N LEU A 186 -2.79 4.66 -13.14
CA LEU A 186 -2.17 5.81 -13.78
C LEU A 186 -0.65 5.69 -13.61
N ALA A 187 0.01 5.08 -14.60
CA ALA A 187 1.46 5.08 -14.67
C ALA A 187 1.98 6.52 -14.89
N ARG A 188 3.24 6.77 -14.53
CA ARG A 188 3.84 8.11 -14.54
C ARG A 188 3.63 8.92 -15.83
N ARG A 189 3.72 8.29 -16.99
CA ARG A 189 3.55 8.96 -18.28
C ARG A 189 2.11 9.10 -18.77
N ARG A 190 1.13 8.56 -18.05
CA ARG A 190 -0.28 8.68 -18.43
C ARG A 190 -0.88 10.04 -18.12
N LEU A 191 -0.31 10.78 -17.18
CA LEU A 191 -0.73 12.14 -16.86
C LEU A 191 0.46 13.08 -17.06
N GLU A 192 0.32 14.00 -18.02
CA GLU A 192 1.29 15.05 -18.33
C GLU A 192 0.68 16.41 -18.04
N LEU A 193 1.44 17.29 -17.42
CA LEU A 193 1.13 18.70 -17.24
C LEU A 193 2.13 19.52 -18.07
N ARG A 194 1.60 20.31 -18.99
CA ARG A 194 2.39 21.30 -19.73
C ARG A 194 2.12 22.68 -19.15
N LEU A 195 3.15 23.28 -18.58
CA LEU A 195 3.12 24.61 -18.00
C LEU A 195 3.43 25.63 -19.08
N VAL A 196 2.53 26.57 -19.31
CA VAL A 196 2.66 27.61 -20.34
C VAL A 196 2.53 28.99 -19.69
N GLY A 197 3.60 29.78 -19.74
CA GLY A 197 3.63 31.18 -19.27
C GLY A 197 4.12 32.09 -20.39
N HIS A 198 3.52 33.28 -20.52
CA HIS A 198 3.84 34.27 -21.57
C HIS A 198 3.90 33.66 -22.99
N GLY A 199 2.96 32.76 -23.31
CA GLY A 199 2.90 32.08 -24.61
C GLY A 199 3.95 30.98 -24.84
N ARG A 200 4.85 30.74 -23.91
CA ARG A 200 5.93 29.74 -24.04
C ARG A 200 5.75 28.58 -23.06
N VAL A 201 6.20 27.38 -23.48
CA VAL A 201 6.23 26.20 -22.60
C VAL A 201 7.39 26.34 -21.63
N LEU A 202 7.09 26.48 -20.35
CA LEU A 202 8.06 26.59 -19.26
C LEU A 202 8.56 25.22 -18.80
N ALA A 203 7.66 24.24 -18.72
CA ALA A 203 8.00 22.89 -18.29
C ALA A 203 6.97 21.87 -18.76
N ARG A 204 7.41 20.60 -18.79
CA ARG A 204 6.55 19.41 -18.90
C ARG A 204 6.77 18.54 -17.67
N LEU A 205 5.72 18.22 -16.95
CA LEU A 205 5.75 17.43 -15.74
C LEU A 205 4.95 16.17 -15.96
N HIS A 206 5.33 15.11 -15.26
CA HIS A 206 4.56 13.87 -15.22
C HIS A 206 3.98 13.67 -13.83
N GLY A 207 2.73 13.22 -13.78
CA GLY A 207 2.08 12.87 -12.52
C GLY A 207 2.73 11.65 -11.85
N GLU A 208 2.75 11.66 -10.53
CA GLU A 208 3.17 10.49 -9.76
C GLU A 208 2.22 9.30 -10.04
N PRO A 209 2.75 8.06 -10.10
CA PRO A 209 1.93 6.89 -10.35
C PRO A 209 0.81 6.75 -9.30
N ARG A 210 -0.41 6.47 -9.76
CA ARG A 210 -1.59 6.42 -8.90
C ARG A 210 -2.55 5.31 -9.30
N ARG A 211 -3.04 4.57 -8.30
CA ARG A 211 -4.19 3.68 -8.49
C ARG A 211 -5.48 4.41 -8.16
N LEU A 212 -6.45 4.31 -9.06
CA LEU A 212 -7.80 4.78 -8.87
C LEU A 212 -8.73 3.56 -8.88
N LEU A 213 -9.36 3.29 -7.75
CA LEU A 213 -10.36 2.22 -7.67
C LEU A 213 -11.57 2.56 -8.57
N ALA A 214 -12.32 1.54 -8.93
CA ALA A 214 -13.55 1.72 -9.71
C ALA A 214 -14.51 2.71 -9.02
N ARG A 215 -15.08 3.64 -9.76
CA ARG A 215 -16.08 4.64 -9.28
C ARG A 215 -15.55 5.55 -8.17
N THR A 216 -14.22 5.79 -8.12
CA THR A 216 -13.60 6.70 -7.14
C THR A 216 -12.89 7.86 -7.81
N ARG A 217 -12.41 8.78 -7.01
CA ARG A 217 -11.53 9.88 -7.43
C ARG A 217 -10.28 9.92 -6.57
N GLY A 218 -9.22 10.53 -7.09
CA GLY A 218 -7.97 10.75 -6.37
C GLY A 218 -7.22 11.94 -6.92
N LEU A 219 -6.23 12.40 -6.17
CA LEU A 219 -5.31 13.46 -6.55
C LEU A 219 -4.05 12.82 -7.13
N VAL A 220 -3.60 13.32 -8.26
CA VAL A 220 -2.33 12.95 -8.89
C VAL A 220 -1.40 14.14 -8.77
N GLU A 221 -0.31 13.96 -8.06
CA GLU A 221 0.68 15.00 -7.79
C GLU A 221 1.70 15.08 -8.91
N ALA A 222 2.10 16.32 -9.24
CA ALA A 222 3.25 16.60 -10.09
C ALA A 222 4.03 17.77 -9.47
N ARG A 223 5.36 17.72 -9.44
CA ARG A 223 6.20 18.68 -8.77
C ARG A 223 7.11 19.41 -9.76
N TYR A 224 7.18 20.72 -9.63
CA TYR A 224 8.11 21.57 -10.36
C TYR A 224 9.16 22.11 -9.40
N ALA A 225 10.41 21.78 -9.64
CA ALA A 225 11.54 22.33 -8.89
C ALA A 225 11.90 23.68 -9.48
N GLY A 226 11.53 24.77 -8.83
CA GLY A 226 11.79 26.13 -9.28
C GLY A 226 10.73 27.13 -8.82
N ARG A 227 10.89 28.37 -9.26
CA ARG A 227 9.95 29.46 -8.97
C ARG A 227 9.22 29.84 -10.25
N ILE A 228 7.91 29.88 -10.18
CA ILE A 228 7.05 30.42 -11.23
C ILE A 228 6.32 31.61 -10.65
N ARG A 229 6.23 32.71 -11.40
CA ARG A 229 5.50 33.92 -11.01
C ARG A 229 4.58 34.35 -12.14
N GLY A 230 3.44 34.94 -11.78
CA GLY A 230 2.48 35.50 -12.72
C GLY A 230 1.47 34.50 -13.28
N PRO A 231 0.79 34.89 -14.37
CA PRO A 231 -0.25 34.05 -14.97
C PRO A 231 0.35 32.83 -15.65
N LEU A 232 -0.24 31.67 -15.41
CA LEU A 232 0.18 30.37 -15.92
C LEU A 232 -1.02 29.60 -16.46
N THR A 233 -0.90 29.06 -17.66
CA THR A 233 -1.83 28.07 -18.19
C THR A 233 -1.25 26.67 -17.97
N VAL A 234 -1.97 25.83 -17.24
CA VAL A 234 -1.61 24.41 -17.04
C VAL A 234 -2.47 23.54 -17.92
N VAL A 235 -1.89 22.93 -18.94
CA VAL A 235 -2.56 21.99 -19.83
C VAL A 235 -2.33 20.59 -19.32
N VAL A 236 -3.38 19.99 -18.77
CA VAL A 236 -3.35 18.59 -18.29
C VAL A 236 -3.78 17.68 -19.43
N THR A 237 -2.94 16.70 -19.72
CA THR A 237 -3.20 15.65 -20.72
C THR A 237 -3.22 14.29 -20.01
N LEU A 238 -4.31 13.55 -20.16
CA LEU A 238 -4.47 12.21 -19.62
C LEU A 238 -4.66 11.23 -20.78
N THR A 239 -3.68 10.34 -20.97
CA THR A 239 -3.69 9.32 -22.02
C THR A 239 -4.40 8.04 -21.58
N GLY A 240 -5.03 7.34 -22.49
CA GLY A 240 -5.66 6.05 -22.26
C GLY A 240 -4.64 4.94 -21.89
N PRO A 241 -5.12 3.76 -21.47
CA PRO A 241 -4.25 2.65 -21.04
C PRO A 241 -3.51 1.97 -22.22
N ARG A 242 -3.94 2.21 -23.45
CA ARG A 242 -3.36 1.64 -24.67
C ARG A 242 -3.08 2.75 -25.69
N PRO A 243 -2.09 2.59 -26.59
CA PRO A 243 -1.91 3.49 -27.73
C PRO A 243 -3.20 3.60 -28.54
N GLY A 244 -3.55 4.82 -29.02
CA GLY A 244 -4.78 5.08 -29.77
C GLY A 244 -6.05 5.30 -28.94
N VAL A 245 -6.02 5.05 -27.63
CA VAL A 245 -7.17 5.32 -26.76
C VAL A 245 -7.26 6.81 -26.43
N LYS A 246 -8.50 7.30 -26.33
CA LYS A 246 -8.91 8.70 -26.15
C LYS A 246 -8.00 9.46 -25.17
N VAL A 247 -7.43 10.55 -25.67
CA VAL A 247 -6.67 11.53 -24.89
C VAL A 247 -7.63 12.56 -24.34
N LEU A 248 -7.65 12.73 -23.01
CA LEU A 248 -8.37 13.82 -22.36
C LEU A 248 -7.43 14.99 -22.17
N ARG A 249 -7.83 16.17 -22.63
CA ARG A 249 -7.05 17.40 -22.48
C ARG A 249 -7.91 18.46 -21.80
N ARG A 250 -7.35 19.13 -20.77
CA ARG A 250 -8.01 20.22 -20.07
C ARG A 250 -6.99 21.29 -19.70
N ALA A 251 -7.35 22.55 -19.92
CA ALA A 251 -6.54 23.69 -19.56
C ALA A 251 -7.11 24.37 -18.31
N PHE A 252 -6.23 24.84 -17.45
CA PHE A 252 -6.54 25.57 -16.24
C PHE A 252 -5.71 26.86 -16.21
N GLN A 253 -6.36 27.99 -15.91
CA GLN A 253 -5.69 29.25 -15.66
C GLN A 253 -5.35 29.34 -14.17
N VAL A 254 -4.09 29.61 -13.87
CA VAL A 254 -3.57 29.71 -12.50
C VAL A 254 -2.76 30.97 -12.38
N ARG A 255 -2.89 31.69 -11.28
CA ARG A 255 -2.04 32.83 -10.93
C ARG A 255 -1.19 32.47 -9.73
N LEU A 256 0.13 32.51 -9.91
CA LEU A 256 1.13 32.16 -8.90
C LEU A 256 1.91 33.36 -8.42
#